data_50568c99c27d0a7a6dafa18fb09606fd
#
_entry.id   50568c99c27d0a7a6dafa18fb09606fd
#
_cell.length_a   1.000
_cell.length_b   1.000
_cell.length_c   1.000
_cell.angle_alpha   90.00
_cell.angle_beta   90.00
_cell.angle_gamma   90.00
#
_symmetry.space_group_name_H-M   'P 1'
#
loop_
_entity.id
_entity.type
_entity.pdbx_description
1 polymer ?
#
loop_
_entity_poly.entity_id
_entity_poly.type
_entity_poly.pdbx_seq_one_letter_code
_entity_poly.pdbx_strand_id
1 'polypeptide(L)'
;MNSYLLFKSLHLIAVISWMAGLLYLPRIFVYHVENLKDKNTSSVFKTMERKLYFYIMTPAMILTWVFGLILISSLGFEVLSTTWIKLKLLLVILLTLYHFYLSKLLSDFNLDQNTRSSKFFRIINEVPTILLILIVFIVIFKPI
;
A
#
# COMPACT_ATOMS: atom_id res chain seq x y z
N MET A 1 25.90 -3.75 -18.50
CA MET A 1 24.74 -4.13 -17.72
C MET A 1 23.84 -2.93 -17.49
N ASN A 2 22.57 -3.16 -17.56
CA ASN A 2 21.61 -2.08 -17.56
C ASN A 2 21.11 -1.81 -16.12
N SER A 3 21.63 -0.75 -15.51
CA SER A 3 21.22 -0.36 -14.16
C SER A 3 19.74 0.06 -14.13
N TYR A 4 19.20 0.59 -15.23
CA TYR A 4 17.79 0.92 -15.33
C TYR A 4 16.90 -0.32 -15.13
N LEU A 5 17.26 -1.44 -15.76
CA LEU A 5 16.51 -2.69 -15.59
C LEU A 5 16.62 -3.24 -14.18
N LEU A 6 17.77 -3.06 -13.53
CA LEU A 6 17.94 -3.46 -12.14
C LEU A 6 17.01 -2.67 -11.22
N PHE A 7 17.04 -1.34 -11.33
CA PHE A 7 16.18 -0.49 -10.50
C PHE A 7 14.70 -0.69 -10.79
N LYS A 8 14.35 -0.95 -12.06
CA LYS A 8 12.98 -1.27 -12.43
C LYS A 8 12.51 -2.56 -11.77
N SER A 9 13.36 -3.58 -11.74
CA SER A 9 13.07 -4.86 -11.08
C SER A 9 12.89 -4.67 -9.57
N LEU A 10 13.78 -3.92 -8.94
CA LEU A 10 13.69 -3.64 -7.50
C LEU A 10 12.43 -2.83 -7.17
N HIS A 11 12.11 -1.87 -8.02
CA HIS A 11 10.88 -1.07 -7.88
C HIS A 11 9.65 -1.97 -7.94
N LEU A 12 9.61 -2.88 -8.90
CA LEU A 12 8.48 -3.80 -9.07
C LEU A 12 8.32 -4.72 -7.86
N ILE A 13 9.43 -5.26 -7.35
CA ILE A 13 9.40 -6.11 -6.15
C ILE A 13 8.84 -5.32 -4.95
N ALA A 14 9.30 -4.08 -4.77
CA ALA A 14 8.81 -3.24 -3.69
C ALA A 14 7.32 -2.93 -3.83
N VAL A 15 6.87 -2.64 -5.04
CA VAL A 15 5.45 -2.37 -5.34
C VAL A 15 4.59 -3.59 -5.01
N ILE A 16 5.02 -4.78 -5.45
CA ILE A 16 4.26 -6.01 -5.19
C ILE A 16 4.16 -6.27 -3.69
N SER A 17 5.26 -6.10 -2.95
CA SER A 17 5.27 -6.31 -1.50
C SER A 17 4.35 -5.32 -0.79
N TRP A 18 4.40 -4.04 -1.18
CA TRP A 18 3.55 -3.00 -0.60
C TRP A 18 2.08 -3.26 -0.89
N MET A 19 1.75 -3.57 -2.15
CA MET A 19 0.37 -3.83 -2.55
C MET A 19 -0.20 -5.07 -1.86
N ALA A 20 0.61 -6.12 -1.71
CA ALA A 20 0.18 -7.31 -0.98
C ALA A 20 -0.24 -6.96 0.45
N GLY A 21 0.57 -6.13 1.13
CA GLY A 21 0.24 -5.67 2.48
C GLY A 21 -1.00 -4.80 2.52
N LEU A 22 -1.11 -3.84 1.59
CA LEU A 22 -2.27 -2.95 1.52
C LEU A 22 -3.58 -3.71 1.29
N LEU A 23 -3.52 -4.82 0.53
CA LEU A 23 -4.69 -5.64 0.26
C LEU A 23 -5.01 -6.60 1.40
N TYR A 24 -4.02 -6.95 2.21
CA TYR A 24 -4.18 -7.95 3.24
C TYR A 24 -4.52 -7.36 4.62
N LEU A 25 -3.94 -6.21 4.98
CA LEU A 25 -4.13 -5.63 6.31
C LEU A 25 -5.60 -5.36 6.64
N PRO A 26 -6.43 -4.77 5.75
CA PRO A 26 -7.84 -4.59 6.06
C PRO A 26 -8.59 -5.90 6.27
N ARG A 27 -8.17 -6.99 5.63
CA ARG A 27 -8.74 -8.32 5.86
C ARG A 27 -8.46 -8.81 7.28
N ILE A 28 -7.25 -8.56 7.77
CA ILE A 28 -6.91 -8.89 9.15
C ILE A 28 -7.80 -8.10 10.09
N PHE A 29 -8.04 -6.82 9.80
CA PHE A 29 -8.94 -5.98 10.61
C PHE A 29 -10.36 -6.56 10.65
N VAL A 30 -10.86 -7.09 9.53
CA VAL A 30 -12.18 -7.74 9.49
C VAL A 30 -12.25 -8.88 10.52
N TYR A 31 -11.28 -9.78 10.47
CA TYR A 31 -11.25 -10.92 11.39
C TYR A 31 -10.99 -10.48 12.82
N HIS A 32 -10.20 -9.42 13.02
CA HIS A 32 -9.95 -8.88 14.34
C HIS A 32 -11.24 -8.37 14.99
N VAL A 33 -12.06 -7.61 14.21
CA VAL A 33 -13.36 -7.14 14.72
C VAL A 33 -14.25 -8.30 15.12
N GLU A 34 -14.26 -9.36 14.33
CA GLU A 34 -15.11 -10.53 14.57
C GLU A 34 -14.64 -11.34 15.79
N ASN A 35 -13.43 -11.11 16.30
CA ASN A 35 -12.82 -11.86 17.41
C ASN A 35 -12.36 -10.97 18.57
N LEU A 36 -12.93 -9.76 18.70
CA LEU A 36 -12.52 -8.81 19.75
C LEU A 36 -12.78 -9.34 21.16
N LYS A 37 -13.78 -10.20 21.34
CA LYS A 37 -14.15 -10.73 22.65
C LYS A 37 -13.15 -11.73 23.20
N ASP A 38 -12.40 -12.40 22.32
CA ASP A 38 -11.34 -13.34 22.72
C ASP A 38 -10.03 -12.58 22.81
N LYS A 39 -9.59 -12.29 24.03
CA LYS A 39 -8.38 -11.50 24.27
C LYS A 39 -7.13 -12.14 23.71
N ASN A 40 -7.02 -13.46 23.75
CA ASN A 40 -5.86 -14.17 23.23
C ASN A 40 -5.80 -14.04 21.70
N THR A 41 -6.91 -14.25 21.01
CA THR A 41 -7.00 -14.11 19.56
C THR A 41 -6.74 -12.67 19.15
N SER A 42 -7.34 -11.71 19.87
CA SER A 42 -7.12 -10.28 19.59
C SER A 42 -5.65 -9.91 19.73
N SER A 43 -4.95 -10.44 20.73
CA SER A 43 -3.53 -10.21 20.93
C SER A 43 -2.71 -10.72 19.76
N VAL A 44 -3.05 -11.88 19.21
CA VAL A 44 -2.40 -12.44 18.02
C VAL A 44 -2.60 -11.52 16.81
N PHE A 45 -3.84 -11.04 16.60
CA PHE A 45 -4.12 -10.12 15.50
C PHE A 45 -3.37 -8.80 15.63
N LYS A 46 -3.27 -8.25 16.86
CA LYS A 46 -2.47 -7.03 17.09
C LYS A 46 -1.02 -7.23 16.66
N THR A 47 -0.43 -8.38 16.99
CA THR A 47 0.94 -8.70 16.60
C THR A 47 1.07 -8.83 15.09
N MET A 48 0.15 -9.53 14.44
CA MET A 48 0.15 -9.71 12.98
C MET A 48 0.04 -8.37 12.26
N GLU A 49 -0.89 -7.53 12.69
CA GLU A 49 -1.11 -6.21 12.09
C GLU A 49 0.12 -5.33 12.21
N ARG A 50 0.70 -5.28 13.41
CA ARG A 50 1.88 -4.45 13.66
C ARG A 50 3.07 -4.91 12.83
N LYS A 51 3.34 -6.21 12.79
CA LYS A 51 4.47 -6.75 12.04
C LYS A 51 4.29 -6.57 10.54
N LEU A 52 3.08 -6.80 10.05
CA LEU A 52 2.80 -6.58 8.63
C LEU A 52 3.03 -5.12 8.25
N TYR A 53 2.49 -4.20 9.05
CA TYR A 53 2.59 -2.76 8.75
C TYR A 53 4.01 -2.25 8.85
N PHE A 54 4.69 -2.50 9.96
CA PHE A 54 5.99 -1.88 10.22
C PHE A 54 7.16 -2.64 9.60
N TYR A 55 7.07 -3.95 9.43
CA TYR A 55 8.20 -4.75 8.94
C TYR A 55 8.13 -5.05 7.44
N ILE A 56 6.96 -4.98 6.83
CA ILE A 56 6.78 -5.29 5.41
C ILE A 56 6.26 -4.08 4.64
N MET A 57 5.11 -3.55 5.04
CA MET A 57 4.44 -2.49 4.29
C MET A 57 5.21 -1.18 4.27
N THR A 58 5.64 -0.70 5.42
CA THR A 58 6.32 0.59 5.50
C THR A 58 7.67 0.58 4.80
N PRO A 59 8.54 -0.43 5.00
CA PRO A 59 9.78 -0.51 4.21
C PRO A 59 9.50 -0.63 2.71
N ALA A 60 8.49 -1.42 2.32
CA ALA A 60 8.14 -1.59 0.90
C ALA A 60 7.66 -0.28 0.30
N MET A 61 6.86 0.50 1.02
CA MET A 61 6.40 1.82 0.57
C MET A 61 7.60 2.75 0.33
N ILE A 62 8.51 2.82 1.28
CA ILE A 62 9.70 3.66 1.18
C ILE A 62 10.53 3.26 -0.04
N LEU A 63 10.79 1.97 -0.22
CA LEU A 63 11.56 1.47 -1.35
C LEU A 63 10.84 1.71 -2.68
N THR A 64 9.51 1.62 -2.70
CA THR A 64 8.72 1.93 -3.89
C THR A 64 8.95 3.38 -4.33
N TRP A 65 8.90 4.32 -3.40
CA TRP A 65 9.15 5.73 -3.69
C TRP A 65 10.59 5.98 -4.12
N VAL A 66 11.56 5.41 -3.38
CA VAL A 66 12.99 5.60 -3.68
C VAL A 66 13.31 5.09 -5.09
N PHE A 67 12.97 3.86 -5.40
CA PHE A 67 13.25 3.29 -6.70
C PHE A 67 12.45 3.95 -7.81
N GLY A 68 11.21 4.36 -7.52
CA GLY A 68 10.40 5.10 -8.48
C GLY A 68 11.02 6.43 -8.86
N LEU A 69 11.52 7.18 -7.88
CA LEU A 69 12.20 8.45 -8.14
C LEU A 69 13.52 8.25 -8.89
N ILE A 70 14.26 7.18 -8.58
CA ILE A 70 15.48 6.83 -9.32
C ILE A 70 15.15 6.55 -10.79
N LEU A 71 14.05 5.84 -11.06
CA LEU A 71 13.63 5.55 -12.42
C LEU A 71 13.23 6.82 -13.17
N ILE A 72 12.55 7.75 -12.53
CA ILE A 72 12.20 9.04 -13.14
C ILE A 72 13.48 9.80 -13.50
N SER A 73 14.45 9.82 -12.58
CA SER A 73 15.74 10.46 -12.84
C SER A 73 16.47 9.82 -14.03
N SER A 74 16.40 8.48 -14.16
CA SER A 74 17.03 7.76 -15.27
C SER A 74 16.38 8.05 -16.62
N LEU A 75 15.05 8.24 -16.62
CA LEU A 75 14.30 8.56 -17.85
C LEU A 75 14.42 10.05 -18.22
N GLY A 76 14.87 10.88 -17.28
CA GLY A 76 14.89 12.33 -17.45
C GLY A 76 13.63 12.96 -16.84
N PHE A 77 13.81 14.11 -16.19
CA PHE A 77 12.70 14.78 -15.51
C PHE A 77 11.63 15.31 -16.47
N GLU A 78 11.91 15.34 -17.77
CA GLU A 78 10.94 15.69 -18.80
C GLU A 78 9.74 14.74 -18.80
N VAL A 79 9.92 13.49 -18.34
CA VAL A 79 8.84 12.51 -18.26
C VAL A 79 7.74 12.98 -17.30
N LEU A 80 8.06 13.88 -16.37
CA LEU A 80 7.07 14.44 -15.45
C LEU A 80 6.03 15.31 -16.15
N SER A 81 6.29 15.74 -17.37
CA SER A 81 5.31 16.49 -18.17
C SER A 81 4.31 15.57 -18.87
N THR A 82 4.55 14.27 -18.91
CA THR A 82 3.65 13.32 -19.54
C THR A 82 2.42 13.05 -18.67
N THR A 83 1.28 12.85 -19.33
CA THR A 83 0.02 12.62 -18.63
C THR A 83 0.05 11.34 -17.80
N TRP A 84 0.62 10.26 -18.34
CA TRP A 84 0.60 8.97 -17.65
C TRP A 84 1.40 8.98 -16.35
N ILE A 85 2.54 9.71 -16.30
CA ILE A 85 3.32 9.85 -15.07
C ILE A 85 2.56 10.69 -14.04
N LYS A 86 1.92 11.78 -14.49
CA LYS A 86 1.14 12.62 -13.59
C LYS A 86 -0.01 11.85 -12.95
N LEU A 87 -0.73 11.07 -13.74
CA LEU A 87 -1.81 10.23 -13.26
C LEU A 87 -1.30 9.15 -12.31
N LYS A 88 -0.19 8.49 -12.67
CA LYS A 88 0.41 7.48 -11.81
C LYS A 88 0.82 8.07 -10.47
N LEU A 89 1.49 9.23 -10.48
CA LEU A 89 1.92 9.88 -9.24
C LEU A 89 0.72 10.26 -8.37
N LEU A 90 -0.35 10.77 -8.97
CA LEU A 90 -1.57 11.08 -8.22
C LEU A 90 -2.11 9.82 -7.51
N LEU A 91 -2.21 8.72 -8.23
CA LEU A 91 -2.73 7.48 -7.68
C LEU A 91 -1.80 6.90 -6.60
N VAL A 92 -0.48 7.01 -6.78
CA VAL A 92 0.49 6.54 -5.79
C VAL A 92 0.42 7.41 -4.52
N ILE A 93 0.20 8.72 -4.68
CA ILE A 93 -0.02 9.61 -3.53
C ILE A 93 -1.28 9.18 -2.77
N LEU A 94 -2.37 8.86 -3.48
CA LEU A 94 -3.58 8.38 -2.85
C LEU A 94 -3.34 7.07 -2.10
N LEU A 95 -2.56 6.14 -2.66
CA LEU A 95 -2.17 4.91 -1.97
C LEU A 95 -1.36 5.21 -0.71
N THR A 96 -0.45 6.18 -0.78
CA THR A 96 0.37 6.56 0.36
C THR A 96 -0.49 7.15 1.48
N LEU A 97 -1.47 7.98 1.13
CA LEU A 97 -2.41 8.50 2.12
C LEU A 97 -3.24 7.37 2.73
N TYR A 98 -3.67 6.42 1.93
CA TYR A 98 -4.38 5.24 2.42
C TYR A 98 -3.49 4.42 3.37
N HIS A 99 -2.21 4.26 3.04
CA HIS A 99 -1.25 3.57 3.90
C HIS A 99 -1.19 4.20 5.29
N PHE A 100 -1.09 5.53 5.35
CA PHE A 100 -1.08 6.23 6.64
C PHE A 100 -2.42 6.17 7.35
N TYR A 101 -3.52 6.13 6.62
CA TYR A 101 -4.83 5.93 7.24
C TYR A 101 -4.92 4.56 7.91
N LEU A 102 -4.35 3.53 7.29
CA LEU A 102 -4.27 2.20 7.91
C LEU A 102 -3.47 2.21 9.20
N SER A 103 -2.45 3.08 9.29
CA SER A 103 -1.68 3.26 10.53
C SER A 103 -2.59 3.73 11.67
N LYS A 104 -3.50 4.67 11.37
CA LYS A 104 -4.46 5.14 12.37
C LYS A 104 -5.38 4.01 12.82
N LEU A 105 -5.90 3.22 11.88
CA LEU A 105 -6.77 2.10 12.20
C LEU A 105 -6.02 1.04 13.02
N LEU A 106 -4.77 0.78 12.67
CA LEU A 106 -3.89 -0.12 13.41
C LEU A 106 -3.75 0.34 14.88
N SER A 107 -3.50 1.64 15.06
CA SER A 107 -3.37 2.24 16.38
C SER A 107 -4.66 2.08 17.20
N ASP A 108 -5.82 2.27 16.57
CA ASP A 108 -7.11 2.10 17.23
C ASP A 108 -7.28 0.67 17.75
N PHE A 109 -6.91 -0.33 16.96
CA PHE A 109 -6.94 -1.72 17.43
C PHE A 109 -5.95 -1.97 18.56
N ASN A 110 -4.74 -1.43 18.41
CA ASN A 110 -3.69 -1.65 19.41
C ASN A 110 -4.06 -1.06 20.77
N LEU A 111 -4.79 0.04 20.78
CA LEU A 111 -5.25 0.71 21.98
C LEU A 111 -6.67 0.27 22.43
N ASP A 112 -7.24 -0.72 21.75
CA ASP A 112 -8.60 -1.21 22.00
C ASP A 112 -9.66 -0.12 21.85
N GLN A 113 -9.45 0.82 20.92
CA GLN A 113 -10.32 1.96 20.67
C GLN A 113 -11.06 1.86 19.34
N ASN A 114 -11.04 0.70 18.69
CA ASN A 114 -11.73 0.53 17.42
C ASN A 114 -13.24 0.61 17.61
N THR A 115 -13.88 1.49 16.82
CA THR A 115 -15.34 1.64 16.81
C THR A 115 -15.95 1.24 15.47
N ARG A 116 -15.15 0.77 14.52
CA ARG A 116 -15.61 0.49 13.18
C ARG A 116 -16.01 -0.98 13.01
N SER A 117 -16.99 -1.21 12.15
CA SER A 117 -17.52 -2.56 11.91
C SER A 117 -16.67 -3.35 10.91
N SER A 118 -16.87 -4.66 10.88
CA SER A 118 -16.22 -5.52 9.88
C SER A 118 -16.62 -5.12 8.45
N LYS A 119 -17.87 -4.69 8.26
CA LYS A 119 -18.32 -4.22 6.95
C LYS A 119 -17.52 -3.02 6.47
N PHE A 120 -17.21 -2.08 7.37
CA PHE A 120 -16.37 -0.92 7.04
C PHE A 120 -15.02 -1.37 6.48
N PHE A 121 -14.38 -2.32 7.15
CA PHE A 121 -13.06 -2.80 6.70
C PHE A 121 -13.13 -3.58 5.39
N ARG A 122 -14.22 -4.29 5.15
CA ARG A 122 -14.43 -4.95 3.85
C ARG A 122 -14.57 -3.95 2.71
N ILE A 123 -15.27 -2.85 2.97
CA ILE A 123 -15.47 -1.79 1.97
C ILE A 123 -14.16 -1.08 1.68
N ILE A 124 -13.40 -0.69 2.71
CA ILE A 124 -12.14 0.03 2.48
C ILE A 124 -11.09 -0.85 1.79
N ASN A 125 -11.19 -2.17 1.92
CA ASN A 125 -10.28 -3.08 1.22
C ASN A 125 -10.42 -2.99 -0.31
N GLU A 126 -11.54 -2.47 -0.80
CA GLU A 126 -11.73 -2.24 -2.23
C GLU A 126 -10.90 -1.06 -2.75
N VAL A 127 -10.55 -0.09 -1.88
CA VAL A 127 -9.83 1.12 -2.30
C VAL A 127 -8.48 0.78 -2.94
N PRO A 128 -7.58 0.02 -2.29
CA PRO A 128 -6.31 -0.31 -2.93
C PRO A 128 -6.48 -1.19 -4.17
N THR A 129 -7.51 -2.02 -4.22
CA THR A 129 -7.79 -2.84 -5.40
C THR A 129 -8.10 -1.98 -6.60
N ILE A 130 -8.99 -0.99 -6.45
CA ILE A 130 -9.36 -0.08 -7.53
C ILE A 130 -8.15 0.75 -7.96
N LEU A 131 -7.40 1.28 -7.00
CA LEU A 131 -6.21 2.07 -7.30
C LEU A 131 -5.15 1.24 -8.04
N LEU A 132 -4.96 -0.01 -7.64
CA LEU A 132 -4.02 -0.91 -8.30
C LEU A 132 -4.42 -1.14 -9.76
N ILE A 133 -5.69 -1.42 -10.01
CA ILE A 133 -6.19 -1.65 -11.37
C ILE A 133 -5.92 -0.42 -12.23
N LEU A 134 -6.25 0.77 -11.73
CA LEU A 134 -6.02 2.01 -12.46
C LEU A 134 -4.54 2.26 -12.73
N ILE A 135 -3.68 2.03 -11.74
CA ILE A 135 -2.23 2.22 -11.89
C ILE A 135 -1.68 1.29 -12.97
N VAL A 136 -2.07 0.01 -12.93
CA VAL A 136 -1.58 -0.97 -13.90
C VAL A 136 -1.98 -0.58 -15.31
N PHE A 137 -3.26 -0.20 -15.52
CA PHE A 137 -3.71 0.23 -16.84
C PHE A 137 -2.96 1.47 -17.33
N ILE A 138 -2.75 2.45 -16.47
CA ILE A 138 -2.03 3.67 -16.82
C ILE A 138 -0.58 3.36 -17.21
N VAL A 139 0.09 2.52 -16.45
CA VAL A 139 1.49 2.18 -16.71
C VAL A 139 1.64 1.37 -18.01
N ILE A 140 0.72 0.46 -18.27
CA ILE A 140 0.79 -0.39 -19.47
C ILE A 140 0.38 0.38 -20.73
N PHE A 141 -0.73 1.10 -20.69
CA PHE A 141 -1.23 1.83 -21.86
C PHE A 141 -0.55 3.18 -22.09
N LYS A 142 -0.04 3.80 -21.01
CA LYS A 142 0.64 5.10 -21.07
C LYS A 142 -0.14 6.14 -21.88
N PRO A 143 -1.40 6.47 -21.46
CA PRO A 143 -2.18 7.45 -22.20
C PRO A 143 -1.47 8.81 -22.22
N ILE A 144 -1.63 9.52 -23.34
CA ILE A 144 -0.97 10.80 -23.56
C ILE A 144 -1.61 11.90 -22.69
#